data_0b9d5e587ea4afe60c7b4d97267eb6d5
#
_entry.id   0b9d5e587ea4afe60c7b4d97267eb6d5
#
_cell.length_a   1.000
_cell.length_b   1.000
_cell.length_c   1.000
_cell.angle_alpha   90.00
_cell.angle_beta   90.00
_cell.angle_gamma   90.00
#
_symmetry.space_group_name_H-M   'P 1'
#
loop_
_entity.id
_entity.type
_entity.pdbx_description
1 polymer ?
#
loop_
_entity_poly.entity_id
_entity_poly.type
_entity_poly.pdbx_seq_one_letter_code
_entity_poly.pdbx_strand_id
1 'polypeptide(L)'
;MKKRMMIGGLLLAAALTGQAQVQPTSQLVGTWAGKLNVMGVKLTLVLHLEQADGYVLASLDSPDQGAKGIGCFKEFLSDDSVAVKVEMIGATYRARLKEGKLDGTFTQRGMTFPLVLDREELKRPQMPAEPYPYTTEEVSFRNEADGATLAGTLTYPQGFETMKKGRVPVVLMVTGSGQQNRDEEIFDHKPFLVIADYLARRGIASLRYDDRATGASVGGEVKNATTEDFTRDAAAGLDFLRSLKCFGKVGCLGHSEGGTIAFVLGAQKKADFVVALAAPGVKGDTLLTVQANRVMKLSGLPSNMTVEAYRKQPAVQQSAWLRWFIDYDPSDDIRKTRCPVLAMNGDNDCQVVSELNLAAIRQLLRPSKKNLVKEYPSLNHLFQHSTTGLPAEYREIEETFAPEALDDIASWIGRVTR
;
A
#
# COMPACT_ATOMS: atom_id res chain seq x y z
N MET A 1 -2.02 -39.72 18.68
CA MET A 1 -2.51 -38.34 18.89
C MET A 1 -1.62 -37.39 18.09
N LYS A 2 -2.04 -37.00 16.89
CA LYS A 2 -1.29 -36.09 16.01
C LYS A 2 -1.69 -34.66 16.36
N LYS A 3 -0.78 -33.86 16.94
CA LYS A 3 -0.94 -32.42 17.09
C LYS A 3 -0.84 -31.80 15.69
N ARG A 4 -1.97 -31.34 15.16
CA ARG A 4 -2.02 -30.46 14.01
C ARG A 4 -1.61 -29.07 14.48
N MET A 5 -0.47 -28.62 14.00
CA MET A 5 -0.05 -27.24 14.11
C MET A 5 -0.93 -26.42 13.16
N MET A 6 -1.84 -25.62 13.72
CA MET A 6 -2.57 -24.60 12.98
C MET A 6 -1.60 -23.44 12.73
N ILE A 7 -1.05 -23.37 11.54
CA ILE A 7 -0.46 -22.13 11.03
C ILE A 7 -1.64 -21.37 10.41
N GLY A 8 -2.27 -20.55 11.25
CA GLY A 8 -3.30 -19.62 10.79
C GLY A 8 -2.63 -18.49 10.01
N GLY A 9 -2.90 -18.40 8.72
CA GLY A 9 -2.58 -17.22 7.94
C GLY A 9 -3.37 -16.04 8.47
N LEU A 10 -2.73 -15.19 9.28
CA LEU A 10 -3.21 -13.87 9.66
C LEU A 10 -2.42 -12.85 8.86
N LEU A 11 -2.88 -12.58 7.67
CA LEU A 11 -2.52 -11.38 6.93
C LEU A 11 -3.78 -10.57 6.72
N LEU A 12 -3.87 -9.48 7.42
CA LEU A 12 -4.86 -8.39 7.46
C LEU A 12 -5.90 -8.49 8.58
N ALA A 13 -5.57 -7.95 9.70
CA ALA A 13 -6.36 -7.10 10.58
C ALA A 13 -5.63 -6.99 11.92
N ALA A 14 -4.55 -6.27 11.98
CA ALA A 14 -3.97 -5.84 13.25
C ALA A 14 -4.19 -4.34 13.42
N ALA A 15 -5.45 -3.95 13.62
CA ALA A 15 -5.72 -2.75 14.40
C ALA A 15 -5.62 -3.16 15.87
N LEU A 16 -4.43 -3.24 16.42
CA LEU A 16 -4.21 -3.43 17.83
C LEU A 16 -3.94 -2.08 18.51
N THR A 17 -4.89 -1.69 19.32
CA THR A 17 -4.75 -0.70 20.37
C THR A 17 -3.70 -1.15 21.39
N GLY A 18 -2.54 -0.60 21.27
CA GLY A 18 -1.50 -0.57 22.27
C GLY A 18 -0.62 0.59 21.92
N GLN A 19 -0.31 1.45 22.87
CA GLN A 19 0.79 2.40 22.74
C GLN A 19 2.04 1.55 22.46
N ALA A 20 2.32 1.31 21.18
CA ALA A 20 3.56 0.70 20.75
C ALA A 20 4.64 1.75 21.05
N GLN A 21 5.43 1.52 22.08
CA GLN A 21 6.78 2.07 22.12
C GLN A 21 7.40 1.65 20.79
N VAL A 22 7.68 2.63 19.94
CA VAL A 22 8.46 2.42 18.72
C VAL A 22 9.81 1.90 19.23
N GLN A 23 9.98 0.58 19.17
CA GLN A 23 11.29 -0.02 19.35
C GLN A 23 12.14 0.52 18.19
N PRO A 24 13.37 0.98 18.45
CA PRO A 24 14.22 1.43 17.37
C PRO A 24 14.34 0.31 16.35
N THR A 25 14.05 0.63 15.11
CA THR A 25 14.14 -0.29 13.97
C THR A 25 15.56 -0.86 14.00
N SER A 26 15.73 -2.18 14.17
CA SER A 26 17.05 -2.78 14.15
C SER A 26 17.70 -2.41 12.82
N GLN A 27 18.93 -1.87 12.88
CA GLN A 27 19.71 -1.56 11.66
C GLN A 27 19.97 -2.81 10.80
N LEU A 28 19.64 -4.00 11.30
CA LEU A 28 19.75 -5.26 10.59
C LEU A 28 18.51 -5.58 9.74
N VAL A 29 17.38 -4.90 9.95
CA VAL A 29 16.18 -5.07 9.12
C VAL A 29 16.52 -4.67 7.68
N GLY A 30 16.18 -5.53 6.72
CA GLY A 30 16.47 -5.35 5.31
C GLY A 30 16.86 -6.65 4.63
N THR A 31 17.20 -6.55 3.35
CA THR A 31 17.66 -7.66 2.53
C THR A 31 19.20 -7.67 2.48
N TRP A 32 19.78 -8.85 2.66
CA TRP A 32 21.21 -9.06 2.73
C TRP A 32 21.62 -10.18 1.80
N ALA A 33 22.46 -9.92 0.80
CA ALA A 33 22.85 -10.89 -0.21
C ALA A 33 24.37 -11.14 -0.24
N GLY A 34 24.75 -12.37 -0.52
CA GLY A 34 26.16 -12.75 -0.67
C GLY A 34 26.36 -14.13 -1.27
N LYS A 35 27.62 -14.47 -1.51
CA LYS A 35 27.96 -15.75 -2.15
C LYS A 35 28.62 -16.70 -1.15
N LEU A 36 27.93 -17.80 -0.85
CA LEU A 36 28.47 -18.91 -0.10
C LEU A 36 29.35 -19.77 -1.02
N ASN A 37 30.62 -19.96 -0.65
CA ASN A 37 31.50 -20.84 -1.38
C ASN A 37 31.56 -22.23 -0.71
N VAL A 38 30.95 -23.20 -1.37
CA VAL A 38 30.97 -24.61 -0.90
C VAL A 38 31.86 -25.42 -1.85
N MET A 39 33.09 -25.71 -1.41
CA MET A 39 34.04 -26.53 -2.18
C MET A 39 34.25 -26.07 -3.63
N GLY A 40 34.31 -24.74 -3.87
CA GLY A 40 34.49 -24.16 -5.20
C GLY A 40 33.23 -23.81 -5.95
N VAL A 41 32.07 -24.29 -5.50
CA VAL A 41 30.76 -23.87 -6.03
C VAL A 41 30.29 -22.64 -5.27
N LYS A 42 29.96 -21.60 -5.99
CA LYS A 42 29.42 -20.36 -5.40
C LYS A 42 27.89 -20.37 -5.50
N LEU A 43 27.23 -20.31 -4.36
CA LEU A 43 25.78 -20.21 -4.25
C LEU A 43 25.40 -18.83 -3.71
N THR A 44 24.52 -18.14 -4.39
CA THR A 44 23.93 -16.90 -3.87
C THR A 44 22.95 -17.23 -2.76
N LEU A 45 23.12 -16.59 -1.61
CA LEU A 45 22.16 -16.62 -0.51
C LEU A 45 21.66 -15.20 -0.26
N VAL A 46 20.35 -15.07 -0.07
CA VAL A 46 19.67 -13.79 0.26
C VAL A 46 18.92 -13.99 1.56
N LEU A 47 19.31 -13.25 2.59
CA LEU A 47 18.65 -13.24 3.90
C LEU A 47 17.74 -12.01 3.98
N HIS A 48 16.45 -12.23 4.20
CA HIS A 48 15.48 -11.20 4.46
C HIS A 48 15.21 -11.13 5.98
N LEU A 49 15.35 -9.93 6.54
CA LEU A 49 14.98 -9.62 7.92
C LEU A 49 13.90 -8.54 7.87
N GLU A 50 12.65 -8.94 8.09
CA GLU A 50 11.48 -8.09 7.92
C GLU A 50 10.84 -7.77 9.27
N GLN A 51 10.50 -6.50 9.49
CA GLN A 51 9.75 -6.11 10.69
C GLN A 51 8.26 -6.25 10.43
N ALA A 52 7.59 -7.05 11.24
CA ALA A 52 6.15 -7.24 11.21
C ALA A 52 5.62 -7.26 12.66
N ASP A 53 4.62 -6.45 12.96
CA ASP A 53 3.87 -6.43 14.24
C ASP A 53 4.74 -6.46 15.51
N GLY A 54 5.87 -5.73 15.52
CA GLY A 54 6.79 -5.67 16.64
C GLY A 54 7.78 -6.85 16.73
N TYR A 55 7.78 -7.75 15.74
CA TYR A 55 8.71 -8.87 15.60
C TYR A 55 9.54 -8.71 14.33
N VAL A 56 10.72 -9.34 14.30
CA VAL A 56 11.48 -9.49 13.07
C VAL A 56 11.31 -10.92 12.57
N LEU A 57 10.74 -11.06 11.38
CA LEU A 57 10.68 -12.32 10.63
C LEU A 57 11.96 -12.49 9.84
N ALA A 58 12.37 -13.75 9.64
CA ALA A 58 13.54 -14.08 8.84
C ALA A 58 13.20 -15.15 7.80
N SER A 59 13.64 -14.93 6.56
CA SER A 59 13.60 -15.92 5.49
C SER A 59 14.89 -15.92 4.68
N LEU A 60 15.18 -17.04 4.01
CA LEU A 60 16.36 -17.23 3.19
C LEU A 60 15.97 -17.66 1.79
N ASP A 61 16.58 -17.03 0.78
CA ASP A 61 16.51 -17.46 -0.60
C ASP A 61 17.85 -18.08 -1.05
N SER A 62 17.77 -19.00 -1.99
CA SER A 62 18.90 -19.49 -2.76
C SER A 62 18.54 -19.48 -4.26
N PRO A 63 18.69 -18.32 -4.95
CA PRO A 63 18.27 -18.16 -6.34
C PRO A 63 18.92 -19.15 -7.28
N ASP A 64 20.20 -19.47 -7.08
CA ASP A 64 20.94 -20.42 -7.92
C ASP A 64 20.39 -21.85 -7.80
N GLN A 65 19.58 -22.13 -6.77
CA GLN A 65 18.94 -23.40 -6.53
C GLN A 65 17.41 -23.34 -6.76
N GLY A 66 16.89 -22.20 -7.23
CA GLY A 66 15.46 -21.98 -7.44
C GLY A 66 14.63 -21.97 -6.14
N ALA A 67 15.26 -21.79 -4.99
CA ALA A 67 14.61 -21.79 -3.68
C ALA A 67 14.34 -20.35 -3.21
N LYS A 68 13.09 -20.07 -2.81
CA LYS A 68 12.63 -18.77 -2.29
C LYS A 68 11.81 -18.94 -1.02
N GLY A 69 11.90 -17.94 -0.12
CA GLY A 69 11.04 -17.82 1.05
C GLY A 69 11.20 -18.95 2.06
N ILE A 70 12.41 -19.54 2.17
CA ILE A 70 12.68 -20.58 3.15
C ILE A 70 12.61 -19.95 4.55
N GLY A 71 11.59 -20.31 5.32
CA GLY A 71 11.39 -19.79 6.67
C GLY A 71 12.58 -20.05 7.58
N CYS A 72 13.04 -19.01 8.26
CA CYS A 72 14.13 -19.09 9.23
C CYS A 72 13.61 -18.87 10.64
N PHE A 73 14.13 -19.67 11.58
CA PHE A 73 13.92 -19.46 13.01
C PHE A 73 14.96 -18.48 13.52
N LYS A 74 14.52 -17.34 14.04
CA LYS A 74 15.41 -16.37 14.67
C LYS A 74 15.84 -16.90 16.03
N GLU A 75 17.11 -17.30 16.17
CA GLU A 75 17.68 -17.70 17.46
C GLU A 75 18.07 -16.49 18.29
N PHE A 76 18.60 -15.46 17.63
CA PHE A 76 19.08 -14.23 18.26
C PHE A 76 19.05 -13.05 17.28
N LEU A 77 18.68 -11.86 17.78
CA LEU A 77 18.80 -10.59 17.07
C LEU A 77 19.09 -9.49 18.09
N SER A 78 20.15 -8.72 17.85
CA SER A 78 20.48 -7.48 18.57
C SER A 78 20.66 -6.34 17.57
N ASP A 79 21.14 -5.19 18.03
CA ASP A 79 21.39 -4.03 17.14
C ASP A 79 22.48 -4.31 16.09
N ASP A 80 23.42 -5.21 16.39
CA ASP A 80 24.59 -5.47 15.54
C ASP A 80 24.80 -6.95 15.19
N SER A 81 23.98 -7.87 15.68
CA SER A 81 24.23 -9.31 15.53
C SER A 81 22.95 -10.08 15.25
N VAL A 82 23.04 -11.07 14.37
CA VAL A 82 21.95 -11.94 13.96
C VAL A 82 22.35 -13.41 14.00
N ALA A 83 21.46 -14.26 14.50
CA ALA A 83 21.55 -15.71 14.35
C ALA A 83 20.22 -16.26 13.91
N VAL A 84 20.19 -16.93 12.76
CA VAL A 84 19.00 -17.58 12.20
C VAL A 84 19.27 -19.05 11.91
N LYS A 85 18.27 -19.88 12.18
CA LYS A 85 18.29 -21.32 11.90
C LYS A 85 17.32 -21.62 10.78
N VAL A 86 17.80 -22.31 9.75
CA VAL A 86 17.03 -22.76 8.60
C VAL A 86 16.75 -24.26 8.78
N GLU A 87 15.65 -24.58 9.47
CA GLU A 87 15.36 -25.97 9.89
C GLU A 87 15.23 -26.92 8.72
N MET A 88 14.59 -26.47 7.63
CA MET A 88 14.31 -27.28 6.45
C MET A 88 15.58 -27.87 5.83
N ILE A 89 16.70 -27.19 5.93
CA ILE A 89 17.99 -27.63 5.35
C ILE A 89 19.04 -27.96 6.42
N GLY A 90 18.69 -27.89 7.71
CA GLY A 90 19.58 -28.15 8.82
C GLY A 90 20.76 -27.17 8.87
N ALA A 91 20.53 -25.90 8.56
CA ALA A 91 21.57 -24.89 8.52
C ALA A 91 21.37 -23.81 9.58
N THR A 92 22.45 -23.10 9.91
CA THR A 92 22.43 -21.92 10.80
C THR A 92 23.36 -20.86 10.21
N TYR A 93 22.91 -19.62 10.16
CA TYR A 93 23.74 -18.46 9.84
C TYR A 93 23.88 -17.58 11.07
N ARG A 94 25.11 -17.21 11.41
CA ARG A 94 25.46 -16.32 12.53
C ARG A 94 26.39 -15.24 12.03
N ALA A 95 26.02 -13.98 12.24
CA ALA A 95 26.79 -12.85 11.74
C ALA A 95 26.73 -11.64 12.67
N ARG A 96 27.69 -10.76 12.49
CA ARG A 96 27.73 -9.43 13.11
C ARG A 96 27.85 -8.38 12.04
N LEU A 97 27.17 -7.26 12.24
CA LEU A 97 27.30 -6.10 11.38
C LEU A 97 28.66 -5.45 11.57
N LYS A 98 29.45 -5.42 10.50
CA LYS A 98 30.77 -4.77 10.43
C LYS A 98 30.86 -4.01 9.12
N GLU A 99 31.19 -2.74 9.21
CA GLU A 99 31.39 -1.87 8.02
C GLU A 99 30.22 -1.94 7.01
N GLY A 100 28.96 -2.03 7.52
CA GLY A 100 27.78 -2.10 6.67
C GLY A 100 27.48 -3.49 6.07
N LYS A 101 28.23 -4.53 6.46
CA LYS A 101 28.05 -5.92 5.99
C LYS A 101 27.75 -6.86 7.15
N LEU A 102 26.98 -7.90 6.92
CA LEU A 102 26.84 -9.02 7.85
C LEU A 102 28.02 -9.99 7.63
N ASP A 103 29.05 -9.86 8.48
CA ASP A 103 30.22 -10.74 8.48
C ASP A 103 29.95 -11.92 9.41
N GLY A 104 29.92 -13.14 8.85
CA GLY A 104 29.47 -14.29 9.60
C GLY A 104 29.86 -15.65 9.04
N THR A 105 29.21 -16.65 9.56
CA THR A 105 29.43 -18.04 9.21
C THR A 105 28.10 -18.77 8.95
N PHE A 106 28.09 -19.54 7.89
CA PHE A 106 27.00 -20.46 7.54
C PHE A 106 27.41 -21.87 7.85
N THR A 107 26.69 -22.52 8.75
CA THR A 107 26.95 -23.92 9.17
C THR A 107 25.85 -24.81 8.69
N GLN A 108 26.17 -25.88 7.97
CA GLN A 108 25.23 -26.87 7.49
C GLN A 108 25.81 -28.27 7.65
N ARG A 109 25.06 -29.18 8.26
CA ARG A 109 25.47 -30.59 8.47
C ARG A 109 26.86 -30.75 9.08
N GLY A 110 27.20 -29.87 10.04
CA GLY A 110 28.48 -29.88 10.74
C GLY A 110 29.64 -29.22 10.01
N MET A 111 29.45 -28.77 8.77
CA MET A 111 30.44 -27.99 8.03
C MET A 111 30.16 -26.50 8.17
N THR A 112 31.20 -25.71 8.39
CA THR A 112 31.09 -24.26 8.57
C THR A 112 31.87 -23.55 7.46
N PHE A 113 31.20 -22.58 6.85
CA PHE A 113 31.74 -21.77 5.76
C PHE A 113 31.68 -20.29 6.14
N PRO A 114 32.67 -19.47 5.80
CA PRO A 114 32.54 -18.03 5.92
C PRO A 114 31.48 -17.53 4.94
N LEU A 115 30.63 -16.60 5.38
CA LEU A 115 29.64 -15.96 4.55
C LEU A 115 29.49 -14.49 4.96
N VAL A 116 29.86 -13.62 4.06
CA VAL A 116 29.63 -12.19 4.19
C VAL A 116 28.46 -11.84 3.31
N LEU A 117 27.46 -11.17 3.88
CA LEU A 117 26.33 -10.64 3.14
C LEU A 117 26.43 -9.12 3.11
N ASP A 118 26.37 -8.57 1.90
CA ASP A 118 26.22 -7.15 1.65
C ASP A 118 24.75 -6.75 1.77
N ARG A 119 24.49 -5.54 2.24
CA ARG A 119 23.13 -5.03 2.23
C ARG A 119 22.71 -4.81 0.79
N GLU A 120 21.63 -5.46 0.39
CA GLU A 120 21.02 -5.22 -0.91
C GLU A 120 20.16 -3.96 -0.80
N GLU A 121 20.59 -2.89 -1.43
CA GLU A 121 19.78 -1.69 -1.53
C GLU A 121 18.72 -1.90 -2.61
N LEU A 122 17.47 -2.03 -2.18
CA LEU A 122 16.35 -2.02 -3.11
C LEU A 122 16.29 -0.65 -3.79
N LYS A 123 16.50 -0.64 -5.10
CA LYS A 123 16.41 0.59 -5.87
C LYS A 123 14.96 1.03 -5.98
N ARG A 124 14.74 2.34 -5.88
CA ARG A 124 13.45 2.98 -6.09
C ARG A 124 13.58 4.05 -7.16
N PRO A 125 13.75 3.64 -8.45
CA PRO A 125 14.13 4.58 -9.52
C PRO A 125 13.10 5.67 -9.78
N GLN A 126 11.85 5.49 -9.35
CA GLN A 126 10.78 6.47 -9.51
C GLN A 126 10.68 7.45 -8.34
N MET A 127 11.47 7.26 -7.25
CA MET A 127 11.46 8.21 -6.14
C MET A 127 11.97 9.57 -6.60
N PRO A 128 11.17 10.64 -6.44
CA PRO A 128 11.59 11.97 -6.82
C PRO A 128 12.79 12.43 -5.99
N ALA A 129 13.78 13.01 -6.66
CA ALA A 129 14.96 13.58 -6.02
C ALA A 129 14.86 15.10 -5.95
N GLU A 130 15.25 15.68 -4.83
CA GLU A 130 15.38 17.15 -4.70
C GLU A 130 16.65 17.67 -5.41
N PRO A 131 16.63 18.93 -5.92
CA PRO A 131 15.50 19.88 -5.85
C PRO A 131 14.41 19.54 -6.86
N TYR A 132 13.15 19.63 -6.42
CA TYR A 132 12.01 19.41 -7.30
C TYR A 132 11.84 20.58 -8.30
N PRO A 133 11.40 20.33 -9.55
CA PRO A 133 11.11 21.40 -10.53
C PRO A 133 9.76 22.10 -10.26
N TYR A 134 9.09 21.78 -9.18
CA TYR A 134 7.80 22.29 -8.73
C TYR A 134 7.88 22.69 -7.26
N THR A 135 6.86 23.40 -6.76
CA THR A 135 6.83 23.87 -5.36
C THR A 135 5.97 22.95 -4.50
N THR A 136 6.40 22.72 -3.27
CA THR A 136 5.62 22.04 -2.23
C THR A 136 5.40 22.97 -1.04
N GLU A 137 4.26 22.83 -0.38
CA GLU A 137 3.90 23.59 0.81
C GLU A 137 3.31 22.66 1.86
N GLU A 138 3.85 22.71 3.08
CA GLU A 138 3.25 22.01 4.22
C GLU A 138 2.00 22.77 4.66
N VAL A 139 0.88 22.08 4.69
CA VAL A 139 -0.42 22.64 5.01
C VAL A 139 -1.11 21.83 6.10
N SER A 140 -2.10 22.45 6.74
CA SER A 140 -3.01 21.73 7.62
C SER A 140 -4.45 22.17 7.37
N PHE A 141 -5.38 21.26 7.55
CA PHE A 141 -6.81 21.53 7.48
C PHE A 141 -7.54 20.77 8.58
N ARG A 142 -8.73 21.21 8.94
CA ARG A 142 -9.45 20.69 10.08
C ARG A 142 -10.77 20.05 9.69
N ASN A 143 -11.01 18.86 10.20
CA ASN A 143 -12.32 18.25 10.28
C ASN A 143 -12.95 18.67 11.61
N GLU A 144 -13.80 19.68 11.57
CA GLU A 144 -14.41 20.26 12.77
C GLU A 144 -15.38 19.29 13.45
N ALA A 145 -16.01 18.39 12.69
CA ALA A 145 -16.98 17.44 13.24
C ALA A 145 -16.33 16.42 14.18
N ASP A 146 -15.10 15.99 13.86
CA ASP A 146 -14.40 14.94 14.60
C ASP A 146 -13.21 15.49 15.40
N GLY A 147 -12.91 16.79 15.32
CA GLY A 147 -11.80 17.41 16.02
C GLY A 147 -10.41 16.98 15.50
N ALA A 148 -10.32 16.42 14.30
CA ALA A 148 -9.06 16.05 13.67
C ALA A 148 -8.44 17.23 12.93
N THR A 149 -7.14 17.45 13.13
CA THR A 149 -6.33 18.37 12.33
C THR A 149 -5.38 17.55 11.48
N LEU A 150 -5.59 17.58 10.17
CA LEU A 150 -4.89 16.79 9.19
C LEU A 150 -3.72 17.62 8.62
N ALA A 151 -2.52 17.08 8.70
CA ALA A 151 -1.33 17.67 8.10
C ALA A 151 -1.08 17.07 6.72
N GLY A 152 -0.65 17.88 5.78
CA GLY A 152 -0.43 17.41 4.42
C GLY A 152 0.60 18.25 3.65
N THR A 153 0.96 17.76 2.49
CA THR A 153 1.82 18.45 1.54
C THR A 153 1.01 18.78 0.30
N LEU A 154 0.82 20.07 0.05
CA LEU A 154 0.25 20.61 -1.18
C LEU A 154 1.35 20.78 -2.20
N THR A 155 1.24 20.08 -3.32
CA THR A 155 2.20 20.14 -4.43
C THR A 155 1.61 20.96 -5.55
N TYR A 156 2.27 22.08 -5.89
CA TYR A 156 1.91 22.96 -7.01
C TYR A 156 2.67 22.52 -8.26
N PRO A 157 2.05 22.54 -9.44
CA PRO A 157 2.76 22.19 -10.67
C PRO A 157 3.84 23.22 -11.03
N GLN A 158 4.80 22.77 -11.82
CA GLN A 158 5.86 23.66 -12.33
C GLN A 158 5.29 24.90 -13.02
N GLY A 159 5.74 26.09 -12.61
CA GLY A 159 5.30 27.37 -13.18
C GLY A 159 3.90 27.82 -12.72
N PHE A 160 3.39 27.29 -11.63
CA PHE A 160 2.06 27.59 -11.09
C PHE A 160 1.81 29.10 -10.93
N GLU A 161 2.82 29.88 -10.52
CA GLU A 161 2.74 31.31 -10.27
C GLU A 161 2.36 32.10 -11.55
N THR A 162 2.71 31.60 -12.72
CA THR A 162 2.43 32.19 -14.02
C THR A 162 1.16 31.65 -14.67
N MET A 163 0.58 30.58 -14.11
CA MET A 163 -0.63 29.99 -14.63
C MET A 163 -1.87 30.82 -14.29
N LYS A 164 -2.87 30.72 -15.15
CA LYS A 164 -4.14 31.42 -14.90
C LYS A 164 -4.85 30.84 -13.70
N LYS A 165 -5.11 31.67 -12.69
CA LYS A 165 -5.89 31.27 -11.50
C LYS A 165 -7.22 30.64 -11.89
N GLY A 166 -7.62 29.56 -11.18
CA GLY A 166 -8.85 28.82 -11.45
C GLY A 166 -8.81 27.90 -12.67
N ARG A 167 -7.62 27.67 -13.27
CA ARG A 167 -7.46 26.75 -14.40
C ARG A 167 -6.69 25.47 -14.07
N VAL A 168 -5.82 25.54 -13.08
CA VAL A 168 -5.04 24.36 -12.67
C VAL A 168 -5.94 23.41 -11.87
N PRO A 169 -6.13 22.17 -12.33
CA PRO A 169 -6.84 21.17 -11.53
C PRO A 169 -6.02 20.74 -10.33
N VAL A 170 -6.69 20.39 -9.25
CA VAL A 170 -6.08 19.83 -8.06
C VAL A 170 -6.78 18.53 -7.65
N VAL A 171 -6.01 17.56 -7.15
CA VAL A 171 -6.53 16.30 -6.67
C VAL A 171 -6.15 16.08 -5.21
N LEU A 172 -7.14 15.80 -4.36
CA LEU A 172 -6.91 15.25 -3.02
C LEU A 172 -6.62 13.76 -3.16
N MET A 173 -5.57 13.26 -2.53
CA MET A 173 -5.21 11.85 -2.51
C MET A 173 -5.61 11.22 -1.18
N VAL A 174 -6.33 10.10 -1.22
CA VAL A 174 -6.88 9.38 -0.08
C VAL A 174 -6.32 7.96 -0.06
N THR A 175 -5.63 7.61 1.01
CA THR A 175 -4.94 6.34 1.21
C THR A 175 -5.90 5.15 1.34
N GLY A 176 -5.34 3.95 1.25
CA GLY A 176 -6.06 2.70 1.50
C GLY A 176 -6.31 2.43 2.98
N SER A 177 -6.72 1.20 3.30
CA SER A 177 -7.09 0.79 4.66
C SER A 177 -5.93 0.86 5.64
N GLY A 178 -6.25 1.22 6.88
CA GLY A 178 -5.28 1.41 7.96
C GLY A 178 -4.84 2.86 8.10
N GLN A 179 -4.05 3.12 9.15
CA GLN A 179 -3.46 4.44 9.36
C GLN A 179 -2.20 4.57 8.53
N GLN A 180 -2.20 5.48 7.58
CA GLN A 180 -1.11 5.68 6.64
C GLN A 180 -0.62 7.13 6.64
N ASN A 181 0.66 7.32 6.33
CA ASN A 181 1.19 8.66 6.08
C ASN A 181 0.77 9.15 4.69
N ARG A 182 0.98 10.42 4.45
CA ARG A 182 0.61 11.12 3.20
C ARG A 182 1.18 10.53 1.91
N ASP A 183 2.25 9.75 2.01
CA ASP A 183 2.91 9.12 0.86
C ASP A 183 2.35 7.73 0.54
N GLU A 184 1.41 7.23 1.39
CA GLU A 184 0.94 5.84 1.37
C GLU A 184 2.15 4.89 1.45
N GLU A 185 3.07 5.16 2.40
CA GLU A 185 4.33 4.43 2.49
C GLU A 185 4.11 3.00 2.95
N ILE A 186 4.34 2.07 2.05
CA ILE A 186 4.12 0.65 2.24
C ILE A 186 5.20 -0.15 1.50
N PHE A 187 5.78 -1.17 2.14
CA PHE A 187 6.84 -2.01 1.56
C PHE A 187 8.03 -1.21 0.99
N ASP A 188 8.44 -0.14 1.67
CA ASP A 188 9.49 0.79 1.23
C ASP A 188 9.18 1.53 -0.09
N HIS A 189 7.93 1.56 -0.51
CA HIS A 189 7.43 2.37 -1.62
C HIS A 189 6.65 3.58 -1.11
N LYS A 190 6.58 4.63 -1.93
CA LYS A 190 5.80 5.85 -1.68
C LYS A 190 4.95 6.18 -2.91
N PRO A 191 3.91 5.38 -3.19
CA PRO A 191 3.13 5.52 -4.42
C PRO A 191 2.51 6.91 -4.56
N PHE A 192 1.98 7.50 -3.50
CA PHE A 192 1.38 8.84 -3.59
C PHE A 192 2.40 9.95 -3.84
N LEU A 193 3.65 9.81 -3.34
CA LEU A 193 4.72 10.75 -3.67
C LEU A 193 5.06 10.67 -5.18
N VAL A 194 5.16 9.45 -5.72
CA VAL A 194 5.44 9.21 -7.15
C VAL A 194 4.31 9.77 -8.02
N ILE A 195 3.05 9.53 -7.67
CA ILE A 195 1.89 10.09 -8.40
C ILE A 195 1.90 11.61 -8.33
N ALA A 196 2.18 12.21 -7.16
CA ALA A 196 2.20 13.67 -6.99
C ALA A 196 3.29 14.34 -7.84
N ASP A 197 4.52 13.78 -7.85
CA ASP A 197 5.61 14.25 -8.73
C ASP A 197 5.20 14.18 -10.19
N TYR A 198 4.64 13.03 -10.60
CA TYR A 198 4.23 12.83 -11.99
C TYR A 198 3.15 13.83 -12.44
N LEU A 199 2.16 14.09 -11.58
CA LEU A 199 1.09 15.04 -11.84
C LEU A 199 1.60 16.49 -11.88
N ALA A 200 2.48 16.88 -10.95
CA ALA A 200 3.04 18.22 -10.87
C ALA A 200 3.84 18.58 -12.14
N ARG A 201 4.60 17.63 -12.68
CA ARG A 201 5.32 17.79 -13.97
C ARG A 201 4.38 17.96 -15.18
N ARG A 202 3.09 17.60 -15.02
CA ARG A 202 2.06 17.67 -16.07
C ARG A 202 1.00 18.75 -15.83
N GLY A 203 1.26 19.68 -14.92
CA GLY A 203 0.39 20.85 -14.71
C GLY A 203 -0.83 20.55 -13.81
N ILE A 204 -0.79 19.51 -13.01
CA ILE A 204 -1.85 19.10 -12.08
C ILE A 204 -1.31 19.21 -10.65
N ALA A 205 -2.02 19.96 -9.80
CA ALA A 205 -1.70 20.06 -8.38
C ALA A 205 -2.25 18.85 -7.59
N SER A 206 -1.66 18.58 -6.43
CA SER A 206 -2.13 17.52 -5.55
C SER A 206 -1.98 17.86 -4.07
N LEU A 207 -2.89 17.37 -3.24
CA LEU A 207 -2.78 17.39 -1.79
C LEU A 207 -2.72 15.94 -1.29
N ARG A 208 -1.62 15.59 -0.62
CA ARG A 208 -1.43 14.36 0.13
C ARG A 208 -1.50 14.70 1.61
N TYR A 209 -2.14 13.90 2.43
CA TYR A 209 -2.26 14.17 3.86
C TYR A 209 -2.05 12.90 4.70
N ASP A 210 -1.53 13.07 5.90
CA ASP A 210 -1.42 12.00 6.88
C ASP A 210 -2.81 11.73 7.47
N ASP A 211 -3.18 10.46 7.59
CA ASP A 211 -4.45 10.08 8.22
C ASP A 211 -4.53 10.60 9.66
N ARG A 212 -5.76 10.69 10.21
CA ARG A 212 -5.97 11.13 11.58
C ARG A 212 -5.06 10.38 12.57
N ALA A 213 -4.45 11.10 13.50
CA ALA A 213 -3.51 10.61 14.51
C ALA A 213 -2.30 9.84 13.94
N THR A 214 -1.90 10.13 12.69
CA THR A 214 -0.74 9.56 12.02
C THR A 214 0.21 10.67 11.56
N GLY A 215 1.51 10.41 11.53
CA GLY A 215 2.50 11.37 11.07
C GLY A 215 2.42 12.69 11.83
N ALA A 216 2.16 13.80 11.11
CA ALA A 216 1.99 15.14 11.67
C ALA A 216 0.52 15.50 11.94
N SER A 217 -0.44 14.63 11.62
CA SER A 217 -1.86 14.80 11.90
C SER A 217 -2.17 14.53 13.37
N VAL A 218 -3.02 15.34 13.98
CA VAL A 218 -3.37 15.21 15.38
C VAL A 218 -4.88 15.23 15.61
N GLY A 219 -5.32 14.61 16.70
CA GLY A 219 -6.74 14.53 17.05
C GLY A 219 -7.53 13.54 16.21
N GLY A 220 -8.84 13.49 16.45
CA GLY A 220 -9.71 12.47 15.90
C GLY A 220 -9.60 11.14 16.66
N GLU A 221 -10.73 10.46 16.80
CA GLU A 221 -10.78 9.12 17.39
C GLU A 221 -10.39 8.09 16.31
N VAL A 222 -9.58 7.09 16.66
CA VAL A 222 -9.09 6.07 15.72
C VAL A 222 -9.62 4.69 16.05
N LYS A 223 -9.69 4.33 17.33
CA LYS A 223 -10.02 2.97 17.77
C LYS A 223 -11.34 2.45 17.22
N ASN A 224 -12.34 3.33 17.14
CA ASN A 224 -13.66 3.00 16.63
C ASN A 224 -13.95 3.70 15.27
N ALA A 225 -12.95 4.35 14.69
CA ALA A 225 -13.12 5.03 13.42
C ALA A 225 -13.48 4.01 12.32
N THR A 226 -14.28 4.47 11.38
CA THR A 226 -14.75 3.73 10.22
C THR A 226 -14.45 4.50 8.95
N THR A 227 -14.70 3.92 7.80
CA THR A 227 -14.57 4.61 6.50
C THR A 227 -15.41 5.90 6.43
N GLU A 228 -16.50 6.01 7.21
CA GLU A 228 -17.28 7.27 7.28
C GLU A 228 -16.48 8.40 7.94
N ASP A 229 -15.71 8.08 8.98
CA ASP A 229 -14.85 9.04 9.67
C ASP A 229 -13.74 9.55 8.73
N PHE A 230 -13.08 8.65 8.01
CA PHE A 230 -12.07 9.00 7.01
C PHE A 230 -12.67 9.74 5.81
N THR A 231 -13.93 9.45 5.46
CA THR A 231 -14.67 10.22 4.44
C THR A 231 -14.88 11.67 4.88
N ARG A 232 -15.15 11.93 6.17
CA ARG A 232 -15.27 13.31 6.69
C ARG A 232 -13.94 14.04 6.67
N ASP A 233 -12.83 13.35 6.96
CA ASP A 233 -11.49 13.92 6.83
C ASP A 233 -11.18 14.32 5.39
N ALA A 234 -11.42 13.42 4.44
CA ALA A 234 -11.23 13.71 3.02
C ALA A 234 -12.16 14.83 2.51
N ALA A 235 -13.41 14.89 3.01
CA ALA A 235 -14.32 15.98 2.70
C ALA A 235 -13.77 17.34 3.15
N ALA A 236 -13.21 17.41 4.37
CA ALA A 236 -12.57 18.62 4.89
C ALA A 236 -11.36 19.02 4.02
N GLY A 237 -10.58 18.06 3.51
CA GLY A 237 -9.48 18.32 2.56
C GLY A 237 -9.95 18.91 1.25
N LEU A 238 -11.06 18.43 0.67
CA LEU A 238 -11.66 19.02 -0.52
C LEU A 238 -12.18 20.46 -0.26
N ASP A 239 -12.81 20.67 0.89
CA ASP A 239 -13.31 21.99 1.28
C ASP A 239 -12.13 22.97 1.51
N PHE A 240 -11.03 22.53 2.11
CA PHE A 240 -9.78 23.29 2.22
C PHE A 240 -9.24 23.69 0.85
N LEU A 241 -9.10 22.78 -0.09
CA LEU A 241 -8.62 23.06 -1.44
C LEU A 241 -9.49 24.10 -2.16
N ARG A 242 -10.81 24.03 -1.99
CA ARG A 242 -11.75 25.02 -2.55
C ARG A 242 -11.60 26.40 -1.90
N SER A 243 -11.30 26.44 -0.60
CA SER A 243 -11.13 27.68 0.16
C SER A 243 -9.96 28.52 -0.34
N LEU A 244 -8.93 27.90 -0.92
CA LEU A 244 -7.74 28.58 -1.47
C LEU A 244 -8.06 29.42 -2.72
N LYS A 245 -9.15 29.15 -3.43
CA LYS A 245 -9.64 29.92 -4.61
C LYS A 245 -8.63 30.11 -5.75
N CYS A 246 -7.54 29.36 -5.75
CA CYS A 246 -6.49 29.42 -6.78
C CYS A 246 -6.59 28.28 -7.80
N PHE A 247 -7.25 27.19 -7.44
CA PHE A 247 -7.41 26.02 -8.29
C PHE A 247 -8.70 26.08 -9.14
N GLY A 248 -8.73 25.26 -10.18
CA GLY A 248 -9.90 25.03 -11.03
C GLY A 248 -10.77 23.90 -10.49
N LYS A 249 -10.83 22.78 -11.22
CA LYS A 249 -11.55 21.57 -10.78
C LYS A 249 -10.81 20.91 -9.62
N VAL A 250 -11.58 20.53 -8.59
CA VAL A 250 -11.07 19.85 -7.40
C VAL A 250 -11.58 18.41 -7.42
N GLY A 251 -10.68 17.45 -7.61
CA GLY A 251 -11.00 16.02 -7.65
C GLY A 251 -10.54 15.25 -6.43
N CYS A 252 -10.93 13.97 -6.39
CA CYS A 252 -10.49 13.01 -5.40
C CYS A 252 -9.87 11.80 -6.10
N LEU A 253 -8.64 11.43 -5.72
CA LEU A 253 -7.98 10.18 -6.09
C LEU A 253 -7.90 9.34 -4.84
N GLY A 254 -8.41 8.12 -4.89
CA GLY A 254 -8.35 7.20 -3.75
C GLY A 254 -7.87 5.82 -4.17
N HIS A 255 -7.03 5.22 -3.34
CA HIS A 255 -6.55 3.87 -3.52
C HIS A 255 -7.27 2.90 -2.57
N SER A 256 -7.69 1.74 -3.06
CA SER A 256 -8.34 0.70 -2.25
C SER A 256 -9.56 1.26 -1.48
N GLU A 257 -9.56 1.28 -0.15
CA GLU A 257 -10.59 1.93 0.67
C GLU A 257 -10.74 3.43 0.33
N GLY A 258 -9.63 4.12 0.04
CA GLY A 258 -9.67 5.51 -0.44
C GLY A 258 -10.46 5.66 -1.73
N GLY A 259 -10.49 4.64 -2.59
CA GLY A 259 -11.35 4.59 -3.77
C GLY A 259 -12.83 4.51 -3.42
N THR A 260 -13.19 3.80 -2.35
CA THR A 260 -14.56 3.82 -1.77
C THR A 260 -14.91 5.23 -1.31
N ILE A 261 -14.01 5.87 -0.55
CA ILE A 261 -14.18 7.26 -0.07
C ILE A 261 -14.38 8.22 -1.25
N ALA A 262 -13.59 8.07 -2.32
CA ALA A 262 -13.70 8.90 -3.50
C ALA A 262 -15.08 8.76 -4.19
N PHE A 263 -15.66 7.55 -4.25
CA PHE A 263 -17.03 7.34 -4.73
C PHE A 263 -18.08 7.99 -3.82
N VAL A 264 -17.95 7.87 -2.51
CA VAL A 264 -18.85 8.53 -1.56
C VAL A 264 -18.81 10.06 -1.76
N LEU A 265 -17.63 10.65 -1.88
CA LEU A 265 -17.48 12.09 -2.12
C LEU A 265 -18.01 12.51 -3.50
N GLY A 266 -17.87 11.66 -4.51
CA GLY A 266 -18.47 11.85 -5.83
C GLY A 266 -20.02 11.82 -5.78
N ALA A 267 -20.60 10.88 -5.04
CA ALA A 267 -22.04 10.76 -4.82
C ALA A 267 -22.61 11.97 -4.06
N GLN A 268 -21.86 12.48 -3.09
CA GLN A 268 -22.18 13.70 -2.33
C GLN A 268 -21.94 15.01 -3.13
N LYS A 269 -21.44 14.92 -4.37
CA LYS A 269 -21.09 16.07 -5.23
C LYS A 269 -19.99 16.97 -4.64
N LYS A 270 -19.14 16.42 -3.78
CA LYS A 270 -18.00 17.12 -3.20
C LYS A 270 -16.75 17.09 -4.09
N ALA A 271 -16.65 16.14 -5.01
CA ALA A 271 -15.57 16.04 -5.99
C ALA A 271 -16.07 16.41 -7.39
N ASP A 272 -15.27 17.17 -8.15
CA ASP A 272 -15.55 17.52 -9.56
C ASP A 272 -15.16 16.39 -10.52
N PHE A 273 -14.30 15.47 -10.10
CA PHE A 273 -13.91 14.24 -10.77
C PHE A 273 -13.37 13.24 -9.75
N VAL A 274 -13.43 11.96 -10.07
CA VAL A 274 -12.97 10.84 -9.22
C VAL A 274 -11.96 10.00 -9.98
N VAL A 275 -10.83 9.68 -9.33
CA VAL A 275 -9.90 8.63 -9.75
C VAL A 275 -9.93 7.54 -8.69
N ALA A 276 -10.40 6.36 -9.06
CA ALA A 276 -10.55 5.21 -8.17
C ALA A 276 -9.55 4.12 -8.57
N LEU A 277 -8.50 3.97 -7.75
CA LEU A 277 -7.41 3.02 -7.94
C LEU A 277 -7.70 1.77 -7.11
N ALA A 278 -7.83 0.60 -7.74
CA ALA A 278 -8.11 -0.67 -7.09
C ALA A 278 -9.27 -0.56 -6.06
N ALA A 279 -10.34 0.16 -6.45
CA ALA A 279 -11.46 0.45 -5.56
C ALA A 279 -12.44 -0.73 -5.45
N PRO A 280 -13.03 -0.97 -4.27
CA PRO A 280 -14.13 -1.91 -4.11
C PRO A 280 -15.33 -1.55 -5.00
N GLY A 281 -15.85 -2.55 -5.71
CA GLY A 281 -17.06 -2.42 -6.55
C GLY A 281 -18.22 -3.25 -6.03
N VAL A 282 -17.98 -4.10 -5.04
CA VAL A 282 -18.97 -4.99 -4.44
C VAL A 282 -18.98 -4.86 -2.92
N LYS A 283 -19.99 -5.43 -2.28
CA LYS A 283 -20.12 -5.39 -0.82
C LYS A 283 -18.89 -5.93 -0.10
N GLY A 284 -18.52 -5.31 1.02
CA GLY A 284 -17.28 -5.58 1.74
C GLY A 284 -17.10 -7.02 2.19
N ASP A 285 -18.17 -7.71 2.63
CA ASP A 285 -18.06 -9.12 3.00
C ASP A 285 -17.72 -10.04 1.82
N THR A 286 -18.30 -9.76 0.66
CA THR A 286 -17.99 -10.47 -0.59
C THR A 286 -16.57 -10.17 -1.05
N LEU A 287 -16.18 -8.90 -1.04
CA LEU A 287 -14.83 -8.47 -1.37
C LEU A 287 -13.78 -9.23 -0.55
N LEU A 288 -13.88 -9.15 0.78
CA LEU A 288 -12.87 -9.71 1.69
C LEU A 288 -12.86 -11.25 1.69
N THR A 289 -14.00 -11.88 1.43
CA THR A 289 -14.07 -13.34 1.24
C THR A 289 -13.34 -13.77 -0.03
N VAL A 290 -13.54 -13.03 -1.13
CA VAL A 290 -12.85 -13.29 -2.41
C VAL A 290 -11.36 -13.03 -2.27
N GLN A 291 -10.95 -11.94 -1.64
CA GLN A 291 -9.55 -11.64 -1.31
C GLN A 291 -8.91 -12.79 -0.53
N ALA A 292 -9.53 -13.23 0.56
CA ALA A 292 -8.99 -14.32 1.38
C ALA A 292 -8.80 -15.61 0.56
N ASN A 293 -9.79 -15.98 -0.23
CA ASN A 293 -9.71 -17.16 -1.10
C ASN A 293 -8.64 -17.02 -2.18
N ARG A 294 -8.51 -15.83 -2.79
CA ARG A 294 -7.49 -15.57 -3.83
C ARG A 294 -6.08 -15.69 -3.26
N VAL A 295 -5.82 -15.04 -2.13
CA VAL A 295 -4.52 -15.11 -1.43
C VAL A 295 -4.20 -16.54 -1.01
N MET A 296 -5.15 -17.27 -0.40
CA MET A 296 -4.98 -18.67 -0.02
C MET A 296 -4.62 -19.53 -1.24
N LYS A 297 -5.37 -19.39 -2.34
CA LYS A 297 -5.12 -20.14 -3.58
C LYS A 297 -3.73 -19.88 -4.15
N LEU A 298 -3.33 -18.61 -4.24
CA LEU A 298 -2.00 -18.23 -4.74
C LEU A 298 -0.88 -18.72 -3.81
N SER A 299 -1.15 -18.83 -2.51
CA SER A 299 -0.22 -19.40 -1.52
C SER A 299 -0.24 -20.95 -1.44
N GLY A 300 -0.96 -21.62 -2.34
CA GLY A 300 -1.06 -23.09 -2.34
C GLY A 300 -1.89 -23.67 -1.18
N LEU A 301 -2.71 -22.85 -0.52
CA LEU A 301 -3.56 -23.24 0.60
C LEU A 301 -5.00 -23.53 0.15
N PRO A 302 -5.78 -24.32 0.92
CA PRO A 302 -7.21 -24.51 0.63
C PRO A 302 -7.97 -23.17 0.61
N SER A 303 -8.74 -22.92 -0.43
CA SER A 303 -9.44 -21.64 -0.69
C SER A 303 -10.96 -21.88 -0.74
N ASN A 304 -11.57 -22.16 0.40
CA ASN A 304 -12.98 -22.49 0.55
C ASN A 304 -13.69 -21.61 1.60
N MET A 305 -13.18 -20.42 1.86
CA MET A 305 -13.81 -19.45 2.76
C MET A 305 -15.18 -19.05 2.21
N THR A 306 -16.22 -19.12 3.03
CA THR A 306 -17.54 -18.59 2.71
C THR A 306 -17.74 -17.23 3.36
N VAL A 307 -18.66 -16.42 2.84
CA VAL A 307 -19.01 -15.11 3.44
C VAL A 307 -19.42 -15.28 4.90
N GLU A 308 -20.23 -16.32 5.21
CA GLU A 308 -20.66 -16.58 6.58
C GLU A 308 -19.47 -16.92 7.50
N ALA A 309 -18.52 -17.73 7.03
CA ALA A 309 -17.32 -18.08 7.78
C ALA A 309 -16.40 -16.88 7.98
N TYR A 310 -16.27 -16.02 6.97
CA TYR A 310 -15.49 -14.78 7.08
C TYR A 310 -16.09 -13.85 8.15
N ARG A 311 -17.40 -13.62 8.12
CA ARG A 311 -18.13 -12.77 9.08
C ARG A 311 -17.98 -13.24 10.53
N LYS A 312 -17.77 -14.55 10.76
CA LYS A 312 -17.59 -15.12 12.10
C LYS A 312 -16.15 -15.04 12.62
N GLN A 313 -15.21 -14.51 11.84
CA GLN A 313 -13.82 -14.41 12.30
C GLN A 313 -13.69 -13.46 13.50
N PRO A 314 -12.85 -13.79 14.49
CA PRO A 314 -12.63 -12.93 15.67
C PRO A 314 -12.22 -11.51 15.32
N ALA A 315 -11.39 -11.32 14.29
CA ALA A 315 -10.96 -10.01 13.83
C ALA A 315 -12.13 -9.11 13.43
N VAL A 316 -13.16 -9.66 12.77
CA VAL A 316 -14.38 -8.93 12.39
C VAL A 316 -15.11 -8.46 13.64
N GLN A 317 -15.20 -9.30 14.67
CA GLN A 317 -15.92 -8.96 15.90
C GLN A 317 -15.18 -7.90 16.74
N GLN A 318 -13.87 -7.83 16.65
CA GLN A 318 -13.02 -6.96 17.45
C GLN A 318 -12.79 -5.58 16.84
N SER A 319 -12.89 -5.44 15.50
CA SER A 319 -12.64 -4.18 14.78
C SER A 319 -13.94 -3.47 14.43
N ALA A 320 -14.11 -2.23 14.90
CA ALA A 320 -15.25 -1.38 14.52
C ALA A 320 -15.24 -1.09 13.00
N TRP A 321 -14.04 -0.75 12.47
CA TRP A 321 -13.84 -0.53 11.05
C TRP A 321 -14.25 -1.76 10.23
N LEU A 322 -13.78 -2.96 10.59
CA LEU A 322 -14.05 -4.16 9.81
C LEU A 322 -15.52 -4.55 9.86
N ARG A 323 -16.19 -4.38 11.02
CA ARG A 323 -17.67 -4.58 11.12
C ARG A 323 -18.43 -3.66 10.19
N TRP A 324 -18.06 -2.39 10.15
CA TRP A 324 -18.66 -1.42 9.23
C TRP A 324 -18.38 -1.80 7.77
N PHE A 325 -17.13 -2.07 7.44
CA PHE A 325 -16.68 -2.33 6.08
C PHE A 325 -17.33 -3.55 5.43
N ILE A 326 -17.49 -4.66 6.18
CA ILE A 326 -18.14 -5.87 5.65
C ILE A 326 -19.64 -5.66 5.33
N ASP A 327 -20.28 -4.70 5.96
CA ASP A 327 -21.68 -4.39 5.73
C ASP A 327 -21.89 -3.32 4.66
N TYR A 328 -20.87 -2.56 4.35
CA TYR A 328 -20.94 -1.50 3.36
C TYR A 328 -21.03 -2.06 1.93
N ASP A 329 -21.99 -1.54 1.15
CA ASP A 329 -22.17 -1.82 -0.27
C ASP A 329 -21.93 -0.54 -1.08
N PRO A 330 -20.85 -0.45 -1.90
CA PRO A 330 -20.53 0.76 -2.66
C PRO A 330 -21.48 1.02 -3.84
N SER A 331 -22.37 0.08 -4.17
CA SER A 331 -23.19 0.12 -5.38
C SER A 331 -23.99 1.39 -5.52
N ASP A 332 -24.57 1.89 -4.43
CA ASP A 332 -25.39 3.10 -4.42
C ASP A 332 -24.56 4.36 -4.65
N ASP A 333 -23.40 4.47 -4.02
CA ASP A 333 -22.53 5.63 -4.19
C ASP A 333 -21.91 5.67 -5.59
N ILE A 334 -21.54 4.52 -6.15
CA ILE A 334 -21.09 4.43 -7.54
C ILE A 334 -22.21 4.90 -8.50
N ARG A 335 -23.48 4.43 -8.31
CA ARG A 335 -24.61 4.86 -9.14
C ARG A 335 -24.96 6.34 -8.99
N LYS A 336 -24.77 6.91 -7.79
CA LYS A 336 -25.05 8.32 -7.49
C LYS A 336 -23.96 9.26 -7.97
N THR A 337 -22.73 8.77 -8.19
CA THR A 337 -21.62 9.56 -8.72
C THR A 337 -21.94 10.10 -10.11
N ARG A 338 -21.91 11.43 -10.28
CA ARG A 338 -22.30 12.13 -11.51
C ARG A 338 -21.12 12.80 -12.20
N CYS A 339 -20.07 13.08 -11.46
CA CYS A 339 -18.85 13.65 -12.03
C CYS A 339 -18.11 12.59 -12.88
N PRO A 340 -17.16 13.00 -13.74
CA PRO A 340 -16.30 12.06 -14.47
C PRO A 340 -15.57 11.12 -13.52
N VAL A 341 -15.47 9.85 -13.91
CA VAL A 341 -14.78 8.80 -13.15
C VAL A 341 -13.72 8.13 -14.02
N LEU A 342 -12.51 8.01 -13.47
CA LEU A 342 -11.49 7.07 -13.90
C LEU A 342 -11.43 5.95 -12.86
N ALA A 343 -11.76 4.72 -13.23
CA ALA A 343 -11.60 3.54 -12.39
C ALA A 343 -10.56 2.60 -13.01
N MET A 344 -9.55 2.24 -12.23
CA MET A 344 -8.40 1.48 -12.68
C MET A 344 -8.12 0.31 -11.74
N ASN A 345 -7.68 -0.82 -12.28
CA ASN A 345 -7.20 -1.95 -11.49
C ASN A 345 -6.23 -2.81 -12.30
N GLY A 346 -5.41 -3.60 -11.61
CA GLY A 346 -4.57 -4.63 -12.22
C GLY A 346 -5.28 -5.99 -12.27
N ASP A 347 -5.03 -6.80 -13.29
CA ASP A 347 -5.57 -8.17 -13.38
C ASP A 347 -4.86 -9.14 -12.42
N ASN A 348 -3.68 -8.75 -11.93
CA ASN A 348 -2.91 -9.50 -10.93
C ASN A 348 -3.15 -9.01 -9.48
N ASP A 349 -4.15 -8.14 -9.27
CA ASP A 349 -4.57 -7.72 -7.94
C ASP A 349 -5.27 -8.86 -7.20
N CYS A 350 -4.62 -9.37 -6.14
CA CYS A 350 -5.18 -10.44 -5.31
C CYS A 350 -6.03 -9.91 -4.15
N GLN A 351 -6.04 -8.60 -3.90
CA GLN A 351 -6.78 -7.98 -2.80
C GLN A 351 -8.15 -7.46 -3.27
N VAL A 352 -8.18 -6.64 -4.29
CA VAL A 352 -9.41 -6.15 -4.92
C VAL A 352 -9.50 -6.72 -6.32
N VAL A 353 -9.90 -7.99 -6.39
CA VAL A 353 -9.91 -8.76 -7.65
C VAL A 353 -10.67 -8.04 -8.75
N SER A 354 -9.98 -7.70 -9.85
CA SER A 354 -10.49 -6.82 -10.91
C SER A 354 -11.70 -7.39 -11.64
N GLU A 355 -11.70 -8.70 -11.92
CA GLU A 355 -12.81 -9.38 -12.60
C GLU A 355 -14.15 -9.21 -11.87
N LEU A 356 -14.12 -9.02 -10.55
CA LEU A 356 -15.30 -8.79 -9.74
C LEU A 356 -15.57 -7.29 -9.56
N ASN A 357 -14.59 -6.55 -9.09
CA ASN A 357 -14.79 -5.17 -8.63
C ASN A 357 -14.86 -4.16 -9.78
N LEU A 358 -13.91 -4.22 -10.72
CA LEU A 358 -13.89 -3.30 -11.85
C LEU A 358 -15.06 -3.56 -12.81
N ALA A 359 -15.47 -4.83 -12.96
CA ALA A 359 -16.65 -5.20 -13.73
C ALA A 359 -17.94 -4.63 -13.09
N ALA A 360 -18.08 -4.73 -11.77
CA ALA A 360 -19.19 -4.14 -11.04
C ALA A 360 -19.23 -2.60 -11.17
N ILE A 361 -18.09 -1.93 -11.00
CA ILE A 361 -17.99 -0.48 -11.19
C ILE A 361 -18.44 -0.09 -12.61
N ARG A 362 -17.98 -0.82 -13.64
CA ARG A 362 -18.37 -0.55 -15.04
C ARG A 362 -19.87 -0.65 -15.27
N GLN A 363 -20.53 -1.60 -14.62
CA GLN A 363 -21.98 -1.79 -14.74
C GLN A 363 -22.79 -0.73 -13.97
N LEU A 364 -22.27 -0.28 -12.84
CA LEU A 364 -22.96 0.63 -11.93
C LEU A 364 -22.80 2.09 -12.35
N LEU A 365 -21.68 2.45 -12.96
CA LEU A 365 -21.43 3.80 -13.44
C LEU A 365 -22.43 4.19 -14.54
N ARG A 366 -22.93 5.41 -14.45
CA ARG A 366 -23.75 5.97 -15.53
C ARG A 366 -22.95 6.13 -16.81
N PRO A 367 -23.52 5.80 -17.96
CA PRO A 367 -22.85 5.99 -19.24
C PRO A 367 -22.41 7.45 -19.42
N SER A 368 -21.13 7.66 -19.65
CA SER A 368 -20.53 8.97 -19.93
C SER A 368 -19.27 8.80 -20.75
N LYS A 369 -19.11 9.61 -21.82
CA LYS A 369 -17.87 9.66 -22.61
C LYS A 369 -16.66 10.16 -21.81
N LYS A 370 -16.89 10.75 -20.65
CA LYS A 370 -15.85 11.23 -19.74
C LYS A 370 -15.37 10.14 -18.78
N ASN A 371 -16.14 9.06 -18.58
CA ASN A 371 -15.73 7.94 -17.77
C ASN A 371 -14.73 7.06 -18.52
N LEU A 372 -13.78 6.51 -17.77
CA LEU A 372 -12.85 5.49 -18.25
C LEU A 372 -12.74 4.41 -17.17
N VAL A 373 -12.97 3.15 -17.56
CA VAL A 373 -12.79 1.98 -16.69
C VAL A 373 -11.76 1.09 -17.36
N LYS A 374 -10.57 0.98 -16.78
CA LYS A 374 -9.41 0.33 -17.42
C LYS A 374 -8.76 -0.70 -16.50
N GLU A 375 -8.55 -1.88 -17.02
CA GLU A 375 -7.77 -2.95 -16.43
C GLU A 375 -6.38 -2.98 -17.04
N TYR A 376 -5.37 -3.31 -16.23
CA TYR A 376 -3.98 -3.38 -16.67
C TYR A 376 -3.45 -4.80 -16.48
N PRO A 377 -2.78 -5.36 -17.50
CA PRO A 377 -2.19 -6.67 -17.38
C PRO A 377 -1.00 -6.67 -16.40
N SER A 378 -0.90 -7.74 -15.63
CA SER A 378 0.21 -8.01 -14.71
C SER A 378 0.41 -7.00 -13.57
N LEU A 379 -0.47 -6.01 -13.39
CA LEU A 379 -0.36 -5.09 -12.27
C LEU A 379 -0.99 -5.67 -11.01
N ASN A 380 -0.29 -5.53 -9.88
CA ASN A 380 -0.75 -5.91 -8.55
C ASN A 380 -1.61 -4.80 -7.92
N HIS A 381 -1.98 -4.97 -6.65
CA HIS A 381 -2.79 -4.00 -5.91
C HIS A 381 -2.16 -2.61 -5.80
N LEU A 382 -0.83 -2.51 -5.77
CA LEU A 382 -0.08 -1.24 -5.75
C LEU A 382 0.23 -0.69 -7.14
N PHE A 383 -0.33 -1.27 -8.20
CA PHE A 383 -0.04 -0.91 -9.59
C PHE A 383 1.42 -1.11 -9.99
N GLN A 384 2.08 -2.14 -9.46
CA GLN A 384 3.41 -2.58 -9.86
C GLN A 384 3.28 -3.77 -10.82
N HIS A 385 4.15 -3.89 -11.82
CA HIS A 385 4.28 -5.13 -12.58
C HIS A 385 4.75 -6.26 -11.69
N SER A 386 3.98 -7.31 -11.57
CA SER A 386 4.18 -8.39 -10.61
C SER A 386 4.02 -9.76 -11.25
N THR A 387 4.63 -10.76 -10.63
CA THR A 387 4.55 -12.15 -11.10
C THR A 387 3.39 -12.89 -10.44
N THR A 388 3.25 -12.76 -9.13
CA THR A 388 2.26 -13.52 -8.34
C THR A 388 1.07 -12.65 -7.93
N GLY A 389 1.27 -11.34 -7.81
CA GLY A 389 0.31 -10.39 -7.23
C GLY A 389 0.20 -10.47 -5.71
N LEU A 390 0.96 -11.36 -5.06
CA LEU A 390 0.96 -11.48 -3.61
C LEU A 390 1.73 -10.34 -2.94
N PRO A 391 1.27 -9.84 -1.78
CA PRO A 391 1.97 -8.79 -1.03
C PRO A 391 3.42 -9.14 -0.67
N ALA A 392 3.76 -10.42 -0.59
CA ALA A 392 5.10 -10.88 -0.28
C ALA A 392 6.16 -10.49 -1.33
N GLU A 393 5.76 -10.16 -2.57
CA GLU A 393 6.70 -9.71 -3.60
C GLU A 393 6.79 -8.18 -3.73
N TYR A 394 5.87 -7.41 -3.12
CA TYR A 394 5.76 -5.96 -3.36
C TYR A 394 7.05 -5.21 -3.05
N ARG A 395 7.69 -5.55 -1.96
CA ARG A 395 8.95 -4.92 -1.53
C ARG A 395 10.09 -5.13 -2.52
N GLU A 396 10.17 -6.33 -3.11
CA GLU A 396 11.26 -6.74 -4.00
C GLU A 396 11.14 -6.12 -5.40
N ILE A 397 9.97 -5.60 -5.76
CA ILE A 397 9.74 -4.92 -7.03
C ILE A 397 10.37 -3.53 -6.95
N GLU A 398 11.29 -3.18 -7.88
CA GLU A 398 11.91 -1.84 -7.91
C GLU A 398 10.92 -0.74 -8.35
N GLU A 399 9.95 -1.09 -9.19
CA GLU A 399 8.91 -0.20 -9.66
C GLU A 399 7.94 0.14 -8.53
N THR A 400 7.68 1.43 -8.32
CA THR A 400 6.69 1.90 -7.32
C THR A 400 5.28 1.98 -7.91
N PHE A 401 5.17 2.43 -9.17
CA PHE A 401 3.88 2.57 -9.83
C PHE A 401 4.06 2.49 -11.36
N ALA A 402 3.27 1.69 -12.05
CA ALA A 402 3.40 1.47 -13.49
C ALA A 402 3.31 2.78 -14.29
N PRO A 403 4.28 3.07 -15.19
CA PRO A 403 4.31 4.33 -15.93
C PRO A 403 3.07 4.58 -16.79
N GLU A 404 2.50 3.54 -17.39
CA GLU A 404 1.29 3.63 -18.21
C GLU A 404 0.05 4.00 -17.37
N ALA A 405 0.00 3.57 -16.11
CA ALA A 405 -1.07 3.95 -15.20
C ALA A 405 -0.92 5.40 -14.76
N LEU A 406 0.31 5.88 -14.50
CA LEU A 406 0.59 7.29 -14.25
C LEU A 406 0.20 8.18 -15.43
N ASP A 407 0.54 7.76 -16.65
CA ASP A 407 0.19 8.48 -17.89
C ASP A 407 -1.32 8.60 -18.07
N ASP A 408 -2.06 7.51 -17.85
CA ASP A 408 -3.51 7.51 -17.96
C ASP A 408 -4.17 8.42 -16.92
N ILE A 409 -3.71 8.41 -15.67
CA ILE A 409 -4.21 9.31 -14.62
C ILE A 409 -4.05 10.77 -15.05
N ALA A 410 -2.83 11.17 -15.41
CA ALA A 410 -2.53 12.56 -15.77
C ALA A 410 -3.27 13.01 -17.03
N SER A 411 -3.25 12.18 -18.07
CA SER A 411 -3.89 12.46 -19.36
C SER A 411 -5.42 12.55 -19.22
N TRP A 412 -6.01 11.66 -18.42
CA TRP A 412 -7.45 11.66 -18.19
C TRP A 412 -7.88 12.90 -17.37
N ILE A 413 -7.19 13.23 -16.28
CA ILE A 413 -7.46 14.45 -15.50
C ILE A 413 -7.37 15.68 -16.41
N GLY A 414 -6.28 15.82 -17.19
CA GLY A 414 -6.11 16.91 -18.13
C GLY A 414 -7.25 17.04 -19.16
N ARG A 415 -7.82 15.91 -19.59
CA ARG A 415 -8.95 15.89 -20.56
C ARG A 415 -10.28 16.31 -19.92
N VAL A 416 -10.59 15.87 -18.71
CA VAL A 416 -11.92 16.12 -18.10
C VAL A 416 -12.02 17.43 -17.36
N THR A 417 -10.88 18.13 -17.17
CA THR A 417 -10.79 19.39 -16.43
C THR A 417 -10.61 20.63 -17.34
N ARG A 418 -10.45 20.43 -18.66
CA ARG A 418 -10.40 21.49 -19.68
C ARG A 418 -11.72 22.17 -19.89
#